data_f715d3eed68aa1baf97f5ad03c382719
#
_entry.id   f715d3eed68aa1baf97f5ad03c382719
#
_cell.length_a   1.000
_cell.length_b   1.000
_cell.length_c   1.000
_cell.angle_alpha   90.00
_cell.angle_beta   90.00
_cell.angle_gamma   90.00
#
_symmetry.space_group_name_H-M   'P 1'
#
loop_
_entity.id
_entity.type
_entity.pdbx_description
1 polymer ?
#
loop_
_entity_poly.entity_id
_entity_poly.type
_entity_poly.pdbx_seq_one_letter_code
_entity_poly.pdbx_strand_id
1 'polypeptide(L)'
;MDKIFLHGMRAETLIGVYGWEREHLQPLIIDLDIGVPEKAAEDDDIGNTVHYAEVCETLRRQLKEQDFLLLEALAEYIADWVLGCFGAVWVRVKIVKPGILPGVREVGVEIERDKDKD
;
A
#
# COMPACT_ATOMS: atom_id res chain seq x y z
N MET A 1 -6.22 -15.41 -11.34
CA MET A 1 -5.65 -14.04 -11.33
C MET A 1 -4.20 -14.13 -10.90
N ASP A 2 -3.33 -13.57 -11.71
CA ASP A 2 -1.92 -13.48 -11.34
C ASP A 2 -1.71 -12.30 -10.40
N LYS A 3 -0.72 -12.40 -9.53
CA LYS A 3 -0.43 -11.35 -8.57
C LYS A 3 1.04 -10.98 -8.57
N ILE A 4 1.31 -9.69 -8.49
CA ILE A 4 2.61 -9.17 -8.13
C ILE A 4 2.51 -8.78 -6.66
N PHE A 5 3.52 -9.05 -5.86
CA PHE A 5 3.47 -8.63 -4.47
C PHE A 5 4.75 -7.91 -4.04
N LEU A 6 4.57 -6.95 -3.17
CA LEU A 6 5.63 -6.20 -2.51
C LEU A 6 5.37 -6.33 -1.02
N HIS A 7 6.16 -7.13 -0.33
CA HIS A 7 5.99 -7.36 1.11
C HIS A 7 7.15 -6.78 1.88
N GLY A 8 6.83 -6.19 3.03
CA GLY A 8 7.86 -5.60 3.89
C GLY A 8 8.38 -4.26 3.41
N MET A 9 7.62 -3.54 2.61
CA MET A 9 8.05 -2.22 2.15
C MET A 9 8.01 -1.23 3.31
N ARG A 10 9.14 -0.56 3.57
CA ARG A 10 9.20 0.46 4.61
C ARG A 10 8.87 1.81 4.02
N ALA A 11 8.02 2.56 4.73
CA ALA A 11 7.62 3.90 4.32
C ALA A 11 7.42 4.77 5.56
N GLU A 12 7.34 6.07 5.35
CA GLU A 12 7.12 7.03 6.42
C GLU A 12 6.00 7.98 6.03
N THR A 13 5.13 8.30 7.00
CA THR A 13 4.04 9.25 6.78
C THR A 13 3.58 9.83 8.12
N LEU A 14 2.84 10.92 8.06
CA LEU A 14 2.15 11.42 9.25
C LEU A 14 0.88 10.61 9.43
N ILE A 15 0.76 9.94 10.57
CA ILE A 15 -0.36 9.04 10.83
C ILE A 15 -0.60 8.93 12.33
N GLY A 16 -1.86 8.97 12.75
CA GLY A 16 -2.24 8.79 14.14
C GLY A 16 -3.04 9.95 14.69
N VAL A 17 -3.76 9.70 15.79
CA VAL A 17 -4.65 10.69 16.39
C VAL A 17 -4.03 11.41 17.58
N TYR A 18 -2.96 10.87 18.17
CA TYR A 18 -2.32 11.50 19.33
C TYR A 18 -1.41 12.65 18.90
N GLY A 19 -1.29 13.67 19.75
CA GLY A 19 -0.49 14.85 19.45
C GLY A 19 0.95 14.52 19.07
N TRP A 20 1.59 13.61 19.80
CA TRP A 20 2.99 13.25 19.53
C TRP A 20 3.15 12.55 18.16
N GLU A 21 2.09 11.89 17.68
CA GLU A 21 2.11 11.25 16.37
C GLU A 21 2.05 12.25 15.22
N ARG A 22 1.56 13.46 15.49
CA ARG A 22 1.41 14.52 14.49
C ARG A 22 2.67 15.35 14.28
N GLU A 23 3.67 15.17 15.12
CA GLU A 23 4.89 15.99 15.09
C GLU A 23 5.97 15.44 14.16
N HIS A 24 5.96 14.15 13.89
CA HIS A 24 7.01 13.49 13.12
C HIS A 24 6.44 12.45 12.19
N LEU A 25 7.15 12.18 11.09
CA LEU A 25 6.82 11.05 10.23
C LEU A 25 6.97 9.76 11.03
N GLN A 26 6.01 8.86 10.86
CA GLN A 26 6.00 7.55 11.53
C GLN A 26 6.41 6.45 10.56
N PRO A 27 7.22 5.48 10.99
CA PRO A 27 7.55 4.36 10.12
C PRO A 27 6.38 3.38 10.01
N LEU A 28 6.18 2.87 8.82
CA LEU A 28 5.18 1.85 8.53
C LEU A 28 5.82 0.73 7.72
N ILE A 29 5.26 -0.47 7.85
CA ILE A 29 5.61 -1.59 6.98
C ILE A 29 4.36 -1.91 6.18
N ILE A 30 4.50 -1.92 4.86
CA ILE A 30 3.37 -2.06 3.94
C ILE A 30 3.57 -3.30 3.09
N ASP A 31 2.54 -4.14 3.03
CA ASP A 31 2.49 -5.26 2.11
C ASP A 31 1.42 -4.96 1.07
N LEU A 32 1.77 -5.11 -0.20
CA LEU A 32 0.84 -4.96 -1.31
C LEU A 32 0.80 -6.27 -2.08
N ASP A 33 -0.41 -6.76 -2.34
CA ASP A 33 -0.65 -7.84 -3.28
C ASP A 33 -1.49 -7.23 -4.39
N ILE A 34 -0.99 -7.28 -5.63
CA ILE A 34 -1.57 -6.55 -6.75
C ILE A 34 -2.00 -7.53 -7.83
N GLY A 35 -3.30 -7.57 -8.12
CA GLY A 35 -3.81 -8.40 -9.19
C GLY A 35 -3.51 -7.78 -10.53
N VAL A 36 -2.92 -8.56 -11.42
CA VAL A 36 -2.52 -8.09 -12.75
C VAL A 36 -3.16 -8.97 -13.83
N PRO A 37 -3.37 -8.42 -15.04
CA PRO A 37 -3.85 -9.21 -16.16
C PRO A 37 -2.85 -10.31 -16.49
N GLU A 38 -3.35 -11.45 -16.97
CA GLU A 38 -2.51 -12.60 -17.31
C GLU A 38 -1.73 -12.41 -18.62
N LYS A 39 -1.99 -11.33 -19.32
CA LYS A 39 -1.38 -11.07 -20.62
C LYS A 39 0.16 -10.96 -20.54
N ALA A 40 0.70 -10.41 -19.47
CA ALA A 40 2.14 -10.31 -19.32
C ALA A 40 2.81 -11.68 -19.24
N ALA A 41 2.13 -12.67 -18.63
CA ALA A 41 2.63 -14.05 -18.57
C ALA A 41 2.61 -14.72 -19.94
N GLU A 42 1.70 -14.30 -20.81
CA GLU A 42 1.56 -14.87 -22.15
C GLU A 42 2.58 -14.32 -23.13
N ASP A 43 2.85 -13.00 -23.09
CA ASP A 43 3.66 -12.34 -24.12
C ASP A 43 4.98 -11.75 -23.63
N ASP A 44 5.25 -11.84 -22.33
CA ASP A 44 6.50 -11.35 -21.72
C ASP A 44 6.77 -9.88 -22.04
N ASP A 45 5.71 -9.06 -22.04
CA ASP A 45 5.80 -7.64 -22.36
C ASP A 45 5.54 -6.79 -21.12
N ILE A 46 6.51 -5.96 -20.73
CA ILE A 46 6.40 -5.09 -19.56
C ILE A 46 5.24 -4.11 -19.66
N GLY A 47 4.81 -3.76 -20.87
CA GLY A 47 3.67 -2.88 -21.07
C GLY A 47 2.34 -3.49 -20.61
N ASN A 48 2.28 -4.80 -20.38
CA ASN A 48 1.08 -5.51 -20.00
C ASN A 48 1.02 -5.90 -18.52
N THR A 49 1.92 -5.35 -17.71
CA THR A 49 1.96 -5.65 -16.27
C THR A 49 2.04 -4.37 -15.44
N VAL A 50 2.13 -4.53 -14.12
CA VAL A 50 2.34 -3.42 -13.19
C VAL A 50 3.82 -3.29 -12.90
N HIS A 51 4.35 -2.08 -13.01
CA HIS A 51 5.76 -1.77 -12.75
C HIS A 51 5.99 -1.65 -11.24
N TYR A 52 6.34 -2.74 -10.58
CA TYR A 52 6.42 -2.78 -9.11
C TYR A 52 7.47 -1.84 -8.52
N ALA A 53 8.59 -1.62 -9.19
CA ALA A 53 9.60 -0.69 -8.69
C ALA A 53 9.05 0.74 -8.68
N GLU A 54 8.30 1.12 -9.70
CA GLU A 54 7.67 2.42 -9.80
C GLU A 54 6.59 2.59 -8.74
N VAL A 55 5.80 1.54 -8.47
CA VAL A 55 4.83 1.54 -7.38
C VAL A 55 5.52 1.86 -6.06
N CYS A 56 6.59 1.14 -5.76
CA CYS A 56 7.32 1.29 -4.51
C CYS A 56 7.89 2.70 -4.35
N GLU A 57 8.62 3.19 -5.35
CA GLU A 57 9.25 4.50 -5.29
C GLU A 57 8.25 5.64 -5.18
N THR A 58 7.21 5.60 -6.02
CA THR A 58 6.22 6.66 -6.06
C THR A 58 5.40 6.68 -4.78
N LEU A 59 5.00 5.51 -4.29
CA LEU A 59 4.22 5.43 -3.06
C LEU A 59 5.01 5.97 -1.87
N ARG A 60 6.27 5.57 -1.71
CA ARG A 60 7.12 6.09 -0.63
C ARG A 60 7.20 7.60 -0.65
N ARG A 61 7.35 8.18 -1.84
CA ARG A 61 7.46 9.63 -1.99
C ARG A 61 6.14 10.32 -1.62
N GLN A 62 5.02 9.78 -2.11
CA GLN A 62 3.71 10.36 -1.83
C GLN A 62 3.33 10.26 -0.36
N LEU A 63 3.65 9.17 0.31
CA LEU A 63 3.29 8.97 1.70
C LEU A 63 3.95 9.99 2.62
N LYS A 64 5.11 10.51 2.28
CA LYS A 64 5.77 11.55 3.06
C LYS A 64 4.99 12.85 3.07
N GLU A 65 4.11 13.04 2.09
CA GLU A 65 3.29 14.24 1.95
C GLU A 65 1.86 14.06 2.44
N GLN A 66 1.50 12.87 2.92
CA GLN A 66 0.15 12.58 3.39
C GLN A 66 0.02 12.82 4.89
N ASP A 67 -1.23 13.00 5.31
CA ASP A 67 -1.57 13.40 6.66
C ASP A 67 -2.89 12.74 7.06
N PHE A 68 -2.84 11.47 7.44
CA PHE A 68 -4.03 10.72 7.83
C PHE A 68 -4.09 10.51 9.34
N LEU A 69 -5.29 10.45 9.89
CA LEU A 69 -5.49 10.11 11.28
C LEU A 69 -5.53 8.60 11.49
N LEU A 70 -6.18 7.88 10.57
CA LEU A 70 -6.44 6.45 10.72
C LEU A 70 -5.75 5.61 9.66
N LEU A 71 -5.25 4.45 10.05
CA LEU A 71 -4.65 3.49 9.12
C LEU A 71 -5.66 3.04 8.07
N GLU A 72 -6.94 2.92 8.44
CA GLU A 72 -8.01 2.52 7.51
C GLU A 72 -8.13 3.50 6.35
N ALA A 73 -8.08 4.80 6.63
CA ALA A 73 -8.16 5.83 5.59
C ALA A 73 -6.91 5.82 4.72
N LEU A 74 -5.75 5.61 5.32
CA LEU A 74 -4.50 5.51 4.57
C LEU A 74 -4.52 4.29 3.65
N ALA A 75 -5.02 3.15 4.15
CA ALA A 75 -5.11 1.94 3.34
C ALA A 75 -6.03 2.14 2.14
N GLU A 76 -7.17 2.83 2.32
CA GLU A 76 -8.09 3.14 1.23
C GLU A 76 -7.41 4.04 0.19
N TYR A 77 -6.67 5.05 0.64
CA TYR A 77 -5.92 5.93 -0.24
C TYR A 77 -4.93 5.13 -1.11
N ILE A 78 -4.17 4.22 -0.48
CA ILE A 78 -3.20 3.40 -1.20
C ILE A 78 -3.90 2.48 -2.21
N ALA A 79 -5.00 1.84 -1.80
CA ALA A 79 -5.75 0.94 -2.69
C ALA A 79 -6.28 1.68 -3.92
N ASP A 80 -6.91 2.83 -3.70
CA ASP A 80 -7.45 3.63 -4.80
C ASP A 80 -6.34 4.09 -5.75
N TRP A 81 -5.21 4.49 -5.18
CA TRP A 81 -4.07 4.94 -5.98
C TRP A 81 -3.50 3.82 -6.84
N VAL A 82 -3.30 2.64 -6.28
CA VAL A 82 -2.78 1.48 -7.02
C VAL A 82 -3.74 1.09 -8.15
N LEU A 83 -5.04 1.00 -7.84
CA LEU A 83 -6.04 0.63 -8.85
C LEU A 83 -6.18 1.68 -9.94
N GLY A 84 -6.07 2.97 -9.58
CA GLY A 84 -6.27 4.06 -10.53
C GLY A 84 -5.07 4.38 -11.41
N CYS A 85 -3.86 4.17 -10.91
CA CYS A 85 -2.66 4.65 -11.59
C CYS A 85 -1.82 3.56 -12.27
N PHE A 86 -2.00 2.29 -11.92
CA PHE A 86 -1.11 1.22 -12.39
C PHE A 86 -1.81 0.11 -13.16
N GLY A 87 -3.09 0.26 -13.47
CA GLY A 87 -3.79 -0.76 -14.25
C GLY A 87 -4.05 -2.07 -13.53
N ALA A 88 -3.93 -2.06 -12.21
CA ALA A 88 -4.24 -3.23 -11.40
C ALA A 88 -5.75 -3.50 -11.40
N VAL A 89 -6.14 -4.77 -11.29
CA VAL A 89 -7.56 -5.14 -11.27
C VAL A 89 -8.05 -5.47 -9.86
N TRP A 90 -7.12 -5.67 -8.95
CA TRP A 90 -7.41 -6.01 -7.56
C TRP A 90 -6.19 -5.63 -6.73
N VAL A 91 -6.40 -5.29 -5.46
CA VAL A 91 -5.30 -5.01 -4.55
C VAL A 91 -5.67 -5.42 -3.13
N ARG A 92 -4.71 -5.97 -2.42
CA ARG A 92 -4.77 -6.13 -0.97
C ARG A 92 -3.68 -5.25 -0.38
N VAL A 93 -4.05 -4.44 0.60
CA VAL A 93 -3.15 -3.53 1.29
C VAL A 93 -3.12 -3.92 2.77
N LYS A 94 -1.94 -4.21 3.29
CA LYS A 94 -1.73 -4.45 4.72
C LYS A 94 -0.75 -3.42 5.22
N ILE A 95 -1.13 -2.69 6.27
CA ILE A 95 -0.27 -1.66 6.87
C ILE A 95 -0.06 -2.00 8.34
N VAL A 96 1.21 -2.03 8.74
CA VAL A 96 1.61 -2.33 10.12
C VAL A 96 2.35 -1.14 10.70
N LYS A 97 2.00 -0.76 11.93
CA LYS A 97 2.76 0.18 12.76
C LYS A 97 3.70 -0.64 13.64
N PRO A 98 4.99 -0.71 13.32
CA PRO A 98 5.90 -1.56 14.10
C PRO A 98 6.14 -1.00 15.49
N GLY A 99 6.17 -1.90 16.48
CA GLY A 99 6.58 -1.55 17.85
C GLY A 99 5.67 -0.60 18.59
N ILE A 100 4.40 -0.47 18.20
CA ILE A 100 3.51 0.52 18.79
C ILE A 100 2.88 0.06 20.11
N LEU A 101 2.72 -1.24 20.32
CA LEU A 101 2.11 -1.78 21.52
C LEU A 101 2.99 -2.85 22.16
N PRO A 102 3.26 -2.75 23.48
CA PRO A 102 4.02 -3.80 24.19
C PRO A 102 3.26 -5.12 24.12
N GLY A 103 4.00 -6.21 23.89
CA GLY A 103 3.42 -7.54 23.86
C GLY A 103 2.61 -7.91 22.63
N VAL A 104 2.51 -7.00 21.66
CA VAL A 104 1.81 -7.23 20.39
C VAL A 104 2.84 -7.15 19.28
N ARG A 105 3.00 -8.23 18.53
CA ARG A 105 3.99 -8.28 17.45
C ARG A 105 3.65 -7.33 16.31
N GLU A 106 2.41 -7.28 15.92
CA GLU A 106 1.95 -6.42 14.83
C GLU A 106 0.62 -5.78 15.16
N VAL A 107 0.50 -4.49 14.88
CA VAL A 107 -0.76 -3.76 14.92
C VAL A 107 -0.93 -3.10 13.57
N GLY A 108 -2.07 -3.29 12.95
CA GLY A 108 -2.29 -2.70 11.64
C GLY A 108 -3.67 -2.95 11.09
N VAL A 109 -3.82 -2.70 9.80
CA VAL A 109 -5.08 -2.92 9.06
C VAL A 109 -4.78 -3.66 7.77
N GLU A 110 -5.76 -4.37 7.27
CA GLU A 110 -5.67 -5.05 5.98
C GLU A 110 -7.00 -4.89 5.27
N ILE A 111 -6.96 -4.46 4.02
CA ILE A 111 -8.15 -4.30 3.19
C ILE A 111 -7.93 -4.92 1.81
N GLU A 112 -9.02 -5.25 1.14
CA GLU A 112 -9.00 -5.71 -0.25
C GLU A 112 -9.99 -4.88 -1.04
N ARG A 113 -9.61 -4.52 -2.27
CA ARG A 113 -10.47 -3.74 -3.17
C ARG A 113 -10.35 -4.25 -4.60
N ASP A 114 -11.49 -4.29 -5.29
CA ASP A 114 -11.55 -4.61 -6.71
C ASP A 114 -11.79 -3.34 -7.51
N LYS A 115 -11.20 -3.27 -8.69
CA LYS A 115 -11.32 -2.10 -9.56
C LYS A 115 -12.76 -1.83 -9.99
N ASP A 116 -13.52 -2.88 -10.24
CA ASP A 116 -14.88 -2.79 -10.77
C ASP A 116 -15.96 -2.78 -9.68
N LYS A 117 -15.53 -2.63 -8.43
CA LYS A 117 -16.44 -2.66 -7.29
C LYS A 117 -16.53 -1.28 -6.66
N ASP A 118 -17.72 -0.72 -6.62
CA ASP A 118 -17.97 0.60 -6.01
C ASP A 118 -18.34 0.47 -4.54
#